data_b3a4a3dc693bbe513607fbe9327bd28c
#
_entry.id   b3a4a3dc693bbe513607fbe9327bd28c
#
_cell.length_a   1.000
_cell.length_b   1.000
_cell.length_c   1.000
_cell.angle_alpha   90.00
_cell.angle_beta   90.00
_cell.angle_gamma   90.00
#
_symmetry.space_group_name_H-M   'P 1'
#
loop_
_entity.id
_entity.type
_entity.pdbx_description
1 polymer ?
#
loop_
_entity_poly.entity_id
_entity_poly.type
_entity_poly.pdbx_seq_one_letter_code
_entity_poly.pdbx_strand_id
1 'polypeptide(L)'
;MRLLEEGQIIRDTYEVERFLGEGAFAEVYRVRHRFLGRQAMKVFKRVGMSLDDINDMLGEAVLLSRIGHPNIVRVFDANVIESKRGVCGYFTMENVPGGSLDKFWHSHGAHLVPIETTLDLMKQVCRGIAQAHRENPPIIHRDIKPQNILVGYEADGLRARASDFGLAKKVNPLTLLATAAGTLQFKPPEVFMPQKNDSCAGDVWAIGTTLYLLLTDKLPYPLPAGATWDAADSFNGSFTPPSEINPDANTALDHIVQKALEKRPEDRYATAKDLLDALEHWKPGIPESASAAKFLSSEASKTVLGAHSPANEKSAESLVDQAFKARRAGRLAEAADLMEEAFNKSQKLRTKYAHQVKLWRCGISM
;
A
#
# COMPACT_ATOMS: atom_id res chain seq x y z
N MET A 1 -11.65 -15.47 -20.99
CA MET A 1 -13.13 -15.34 -20.84
C MET A 1 -13.41 -15.14 -19.37
N ARG A 2 -14.04 -14.03 -18.97
CA ARG A 2 -14.34 -13.65 -17.58
C ARG A 2 -15.39 -14.58 -16.95
N LEU A 3 -15.34 -14.72 -15.62
CA LEU A 3 -16.28 -15.54 -14.86
C LEU A 3 -17.66 -14.89 -14.80
N LEU A 4 -17.73 -13.55 -14.69
CA LEU A 4 -18.97 -12.77 -14.64
C LEU A 4 -19.01 -11.74 -15.76
N GLU A 5 -20.21 -11.32 -16.15
CA GLU A 5 -20.48 -10.27 -17.13
C GLU A 5 -21.03 -9.00 -16.47
N GLU A 6 -20.74 -7.85 -17.05
CA GLU A 6 -21.32 -6.57 -16.61
C GLU A 6 -22.83 -6.59 -16.83
N GLY A 7 -23.59 -6.11 -15.87
CA GLY A 7 -25.06 -6.19 -15.82
C GLY A 7 -25.61 -7.52 -15.28
N GLN A 8 -24.78 -8.53 -15.06
CA GLN A 8 -25.23 -9.81 -14.51
C GLN A 8 -25.75 -9.61 -13.07
N ILE A 9 -26.93 -10.19 -12.80
CA ILE A 9 -27.52 -10.21 -11.46
C ILE A 9 -27.13 -11.51 -10.77
N ILE A 10 -26.60 -11.40 -9.55
CA ILE A 10 -26.15 -12.51 -8.72
C ILE A 10 -27.08 -12.61 -7.51
N ARG A 11 -27.78 -13.79 -7.39
CA ARG A 11 -28.65 -14.13 -6.26
C ARG A 11 -29.68 -13.03 -5.95
N ASP A 12 -30.21 -12.34 -6.97
CA ASP A 12 -31.14 -11.20 -6.84
C ASP A 12 -30.69 -10.09 -5.89
N THR A 13 -29.41 -10.08 -5.55
CA THR A 13 -28.82 -9.22 -4.51
C THR A 13 -27.75 -8.29 -5.08
N TYR A 14 -26.93 -8.78 -6.01
CA TYR A 14 -25.79 -8.04 -6.54
C TYR A 14 -25.87 -7.86 -8.05
N GLU A 15 -25.69 -6.64 -8.52
CA GLU A 15 -25.49 -6.30 -9.94
C GLU A 15 -24.00 -6.11 -10.20
N VAL A 16 -23.44 -6.80 -11.17
CA VAL A 16 -22.05 -6.65 -11.59
C VAL A 16 -21.90 -5.34 -12.36
N GLU A 17 -21.21 -4.34 -11.78
CA GLU A 17 -21.01 -3.05 -12.46
C GLU A 17 -19.81 -3.09 -13.41
N ARG A 18 -18.67 -3.64 -12.98
CA ARG A 18 -17.47 -3.73 -13.82
C ARG A 18 -16.41 -4.67 -13.23
N PHE A 19 -15.53 -5.14 -14.09
CA PHE A 19 -14.31 -5.83 -13.71
C PHE A 19 -13.28 -4.84 -13.10
N LEU A 20 -12.63 -5.22 -11.99
CA LEU A 20 -11.62 -4.42 -11.31
C LEU A 20 -10.20 -4.95 -11.51
N GLY A 21 -10.04 -6.28 -11.58
CA GLY A 21 -8.74 -6.90 -11.72
C GLY A 21 -8.78 -8.40 -11.57
N GLU A 22 -7.66 -9.03 -11.84
CA GLU A 22 -7.48 -10.47 -11.84
C GLU A 22 -6.17 -10.82 -11.12
N GLY A 23 -6.26 -11.76 -10.17
CA GLY A 23 -5.11 -12.39 -9.55
C GLY A 23 -4.93 -13.85 -10.02
N ALA A 24 -3.94 -14.54 -9.47
CA ALA A 24 -3.67 -15.93 -9.82
C ALA A 24 -4.89 -16.86 -9.56
N PHE A 25 -5.64 -16.59 -8.50
CA PHE A 25 -6.70 -17.49 -8.00
C PHE A 25 -8.11 -16.95 -8.11
N ALA A 26 -8.27 -15.65 -8.38
CA ALA A 26 -9.57 -15.01 -8.38
C ALA A 26 -9.64 -13.84 -9.36
N GLU A 27 -10.86 -13.52 -9.76
CA GLU A 27 -11.25 -12.29 -10.43
C GLU A 27 -11.97 -11.38 -9.43
N VAL A 28 -11.75 -10.07 -9.51
CA VAL A 28 -12.41 -9.09 -8.64
C VAL A 28 -13.28 -8.18 -9.48
N TYR A 29 -14.51 -8.01 -9.03
CA TYR A 29 -15.51 -7.19 -9.68
C TYR A 29 -16.04 -6.13 -8.72
N ARG A 30 -16.38 -4.96 -9.22
CA ARG A 30 -17.24 -4.04 -8.52
C ARG A 30 -18.68 -4.45 -8.74
N VAL A 31 -19.40 -4.63 -7.64
CA VAL A 31 -20.81 -4.99 -7.65
C VAL A 31 -21.61 -3.94 -6.88
N ARG A 32 -22.87 -3.80 -7.24
CA ARG A 32 -23.85 -3.01 -6.49
C ARG A 32 -24.77 -3.94 -5.74
N HIS A 33 -24.67 -3.93 -4.41
CA HIS A 33 -25.64 -4.60 -3.56
C HIS A 33 -26.96 -3.81 -3.57
N ARG A 34 -28.08 -4.51 -3.67
CA ARG A 34 -29.42 -3.93 -3.79
C ARG A 34 -29.75 -2.87 -2.75
N PHE A 35 -29.27 -3.02 -1.51
CA PHE A 35 -29.55 -2.10 -0.39
C PHE A 35 -28.30 -1.42 0.17
N LEU A 36 -27.11 -2.04 0.12
CA LEU A 36 -25.91 -1.60 0.82
C LEU A 36 -24.93 -0.81 -0.08
N GLY A 37 -25.30 -0.57 -1.36
CA GLY A 37 -24.46 0.19 -2.27
C GLY A 37 -23.31 -0.63 -2.88
N ARG A 38 -22.21 0.04 -3.24
CA ARG A 38 -21.10 -0.57 -3.98
C ARG A 38 -20.20 -1.40 -3.06
N GLN A 39 -19.88 -2.60 -3.53
CA GLN A 39 -18.96 -3.54 -2.90
C GLN A 39 -17.96 -4.07 -3.93
N ALA A 40 -16.86 -4.65 -3.48
CA ALA A 40 -16.00 -5.48 -4.31
C ALA A 40 -16.38 -6.95 -4.08
N MET A 41 -16.49 -7.71 -5.17
CA MET A 41 -16.78 -9.16 -5.14
C MET A 41 -15.56 -9.90 -5.69
N LYS A 42 -14.98 -10.77 -4.88
CA LYS A 42 -13.86 -11.65 -5.27
C LYS A 42 -14.41 -13.02 -5.58
N VAL A 43 -14.25 -13.45 -6.83
CA VAL A 43 -14.77 -14.74 -7.36
C VAL A 43 -13.60 -15.64 -7.67
N PHE A 44 -13.57 -16.84 -7.10
CA PHE A 44 -12.49 -17.77 -7.28
C PHE A 44 -12.55 -18.46 -8.64
N LYS A 45 -11.39 -18.62 -9.30
CA LYS A 45 -11.26 -19.19 -10.65
C LYS A 45 -11.41 -20.71 -10.70
N ARG A 46 -11.32 -21.40 -9.58
CA ARG A 46 -11.51 -22.86 -9.54
C ARG A 46 -12.98 -23.18 -9.70
N VAL A 47 -13.28 -23.89 -10.77
CA VAL A 47 -14.62 -24.27 -11.21
C VAL A 47 -14.83 -25.76 -10.94
N GLY A 48 -16.04 -26.14 -10.50
CA GLY A 48 -16.35 -27.54 -10.20
C GLY A 48 -15.73 -28.06 -8.91
N MET A 49 -15.43 -27.17 -7.97
CA MET A 49 -14.90 -27.51 -6.65
C MET A 49 -15.94 -28.24 -5.80
N SER A 50 -15.47 -29.15 -4.95
CA SER A 50 -16.31 -29.69 -3.88
C SER A 50 -16.69 -28.57 -2.88
N LEU A 51 -17.74 -28.79 -2.10
CA LEU A 51 -18.13 -27.86 -1.03
C LEU A 51 -16.98 -27.66 -0.01
N ASP A 52 -16.19 -28.71 0.25
CA ASP A 52 -15.05 -28.63 1.16
C ASP A 52 -13.94 -27.73 0.60
N ASP A 53 -13.63 -27.83 -0.70
CA ASP A 53 -12.70 -26.92 -1.37
C ASP A 53 -13.17 -25.47 -1.32
N ILE A 54 -14.46 -25.24 -1.53
CA ILE A 54 -15.05 -23.89 -1.45
C ILE A 54 -14.96 -23.36 -0.02
N ASN A 55 -15.34 -24.16 0.99
CA ASN A 55 -15.24 -23.78 2.39
C ASN A 55 -13.81 -23.44 2.78
N ASP A 56 -12.87 -24.19 2.27
CA ASP A 56 -11.45 -23.97 2.45
C ASP A 56 -10.98 -22.63 1.86
N MET A 57 -11.46 -22.27 0.67
CA MET A 57 -11.12 -20.97 0.04
C MET A 57 -11.83 -19.81 0.71
N LEU A 58 -13.06 -20.00 1.18
CA LEU A 58 -13.80 -19.01 1.96
C LEU A 58 -13.25 -18.84 3.39
N GLY A 59 -12.36 -19.72 3.84
CA GLY A 59 -11.68 -19.60 5.13
C GLY A 59 -10.99 -18.26 5.34
N GLU A 60 -10.47 -17.63 4.28
CA GLU A 60 -9.96 -16.25 4.31
C GLU A 60 -11.07 -15.25 4.67
N ALA A 61 -12.21 -15.32 4.01
CA ALA A 61 -13.35 -14.46 4.29
C ALA A 61 -13.83 -14.61 5.74
N VAL A 62 -13.86 -15.84 6.25
CA VAL A 62 -14.21 -16.15 7.65
C VAL A 62 -13.20 -15.55 8.60
N LEU A 63 -11.90 -15.64 8.33
CA LEU A 63 -10.85 -15.02 9.15
C LEU A 63 -11.02 -13.48 9.17
N LEU A 64 -11.15 -12.86 8.00
CA LEU A 64 -11.34 -11.41 7.88
C LEU A 64 -12.62 -10.91 8.56
N SER A 65 -13.70 -11.69 8.51
CA SER A 65 -14.97 -11.31 9.15
C SER A 65 -14.88 -11.22 10.67
N ARG A 66 -13.91 -11.91 11.29
CA ARG A 66 -13.67 -11.90 12.74
C ARG A 66 -12.85 -10.69 13.19
N ILE A 67 -12.05 -10.11 12.29
CA ILE A 67 -11.15 -9.00 12.61
C ILE A 67 -11.81 -7.69 12.20
N GLY A 68 -12.50 -7.03 13.12
CA GLY A 68 -13.08 -5.71 12.92
C GLY A 68 -12.05 -4.60 13.17
N HIS A 69 -11.31 -4.17 12.13
CA HIS A 69 -10.31 -3.11 12.27
C HIS A 69 -10.34 -2.14 11.06
N PRO A 70 -10.23 -0.80 11.26
CA PRO A 70 -10.33 0.18 10.18
C PRO A 70 -9.22 0.07 9.11
N ASN A 71 -8.10 -0.58 9.44
CA ASN A 71 -7.00 -0.83 8.50
C ASN A 71 -6.97 -2.27 7.97
N ILE A 72 -8.09 -2.98 8.04
CA ILE A 72 -8.31 -4.28 7.39
C ILE A 72 -9.58 -4.18 6.56
N VAL A 73 -9.55 -4.71 5.34
CA VAL A 73 -10.72 -4.73 4.45
C VAL A 73 -11.86 -5.52 5.11
N ARG A 74 -13.04 -4.90 5.21
CA ARG A 74 -14.21 -5.53 5.81
C ARG A 74 -14.87 -6.48 4.81
N VAL A 75 -15.14 -7.71 5.23
CA VAL A 75 -15.93 -8.70 4.49
C VAL A 75 -17.40 -8.59 4.90
N PHE A 76 -18.32 -8.70 3.93
CA PHE A 76 -19.77 -8.58 4.16
C PHE A 76 -20.53 -9.88 3.99
N ASP A 77 -20.20 -10.66 2.94
CA ASP A 77 -20.89 -11.90 2.59
C ASP A 77 -19.94 -12.90 1.93
N ALA A 78 -20.19 -14.18 2.06
CA ALA A 78 -19.44 -15.25 1.43
C ALA A 78 -20.41 -16.35 0.98
N ASN A 79 -20.33 -16.77 -0.29
CA ASN A 79 -21.30 -17.71 -0.87
C ASN A 79 -20.76 -18.36 -2.16
N VAL A 80 -21.62 -19.13 -2.82
CA VAL A 80 -21.35 -19.77 -4.11
C VAL A 80 -22.20 -19.14 -5.22
N ILE A 81 -21.68 -19.21 -6.45
CA ILE A 81 -22.36 -18.74 -7.66
C ILE A 81 -22.15 -19.76 -8.79
N GLU A 82 -23.18 -19.93 -9.61
CA GLU A 82 -23.06 -20.61 -10.90
C GLU A 82 -22.50 -19.61 -11.93
N SER A 83 -21.30 -19.86 -12.42
CA SER A 83 -20.69 -19.15 -13.52
C SER A 83 -20.86 -19.92 -14.84
N LYS A 84 -20.50 -19.30 -15.98
CA LYS A 84 -20.45 -20.00 -17.29
C LYS A 84 -19.51 -21.22 -17.30
N ARG A 85 -18.64 -21.35 -16.31
CA ARG A 85 -17.67 -22.44 -16.19
C ARG A 85 -18.01 -23.45 -15.09
N GLY A 86 -19.15 -23.27 -14.38
CA GLY A 86 -19.59 -24.10 -13.25
C GLY A 86 -19.61 -23.33 -11.93
N VAL A 87 -19.77 -24.05 -10.82
CA VAL A 87 -19.90 -23.47 -9.48
C VAL A 87 -18.58 -22.89 -9.02
N CYS A 88 -18.60 -21.65 -8.53
CA CYS A 88 -17.45 -20.91 -7.97
C CYS A 88 -17.82 -20.35 -6.59
N GLY A 89 -16.87 -20.36 -5.66
CA GLY A 89 -16.98 -19.60 -4.43
C GLY A 89 -16.74 -18.11 -4.67
N TYR A 90 -17.40 -17.24 -3.92
CA TYR A 90 -17.13 -15.81 -3.89
C TYR A 90 -17.31 -15.25 -2.49
N PHE A 91 -16.71 -14.10 -2.23
CA PHE A 91 -17.08 -13.25 -1.11
C PHE A 91 -17.16 -11.79 -1.54
N THR A 92 -17.95 -11.01 -0.81
CA THR A 92 -18.03 -9.56 -0.99
C THR A 92 -17.34 -8.83 0.13
N MET A 93 -16.72 -7.71 -0.21
CA MET A 93 -15.94 -6.91 0.69
C MET A 93 -16.10 -5.43 0.39
N GLU A 94 -15.57 -4.62 1.27
CA GLU A 94 -15.51 -3.18 1.12
C GLU A 94 -14.87 -2.79 -0.21
N ASN A 95 -15.55 -1.90 -0.96
CA ASN A 95 -15.00 -1.30 -2.17
C ASN A 95 -14.17 -0.08 -1.80
N VAL A 96 -12.86 -0.16 -1.94
CA VAL A 96 -11.92 0.94 -1.68
C VAL A 96 -11.62 1.68 -3.00
N PRO A 97 -12.12 2.91 -3.20
CA PRO A 97 -12.11 3.56 -4.53
C PRO A 97 -10.72 3.89 -5.06
N GLY A 98 -9.75 4.16 -4.19
CA GLY A 98 -8.38 4.55 -4.58
C GLY A 98 -7.54 3.40 -5.14
N GLY A 99 -7.97 2.15 -4.94
CA GLY A 99 -7.28 0.96 -5.44
C GLY A 99 -6.12 0.51 -4.56
N SER A 100 -5.12 -0.16 -5.14
CA SER A 100 -3.99 -0.70 -4.40
C SER A 100 -2.89 0.34 -4.13
N LEU A 101 -2.10 0.11 -3.10
CA LEU A 101 -0.88 0.89 -2.80
C LEU A 101 0.12 0.85 -3.96
N ASP A 102 0.14 -0.22 -4.74
CA ASP A 102 0.90 -0.35 -5.97
C ASP A 102 0.50 0.72 -7.00
N LYS A 103 -0.80 0.91 -7.24
CA LYS A 103 -1.31 1.97 -8.12
C LYS A 103 -1.02 3.36 -7.55
N PHE A 104 -1.17 3.51 -6.24
CA PHE A 104 -0.85 4.76 -5.54
C PHE A 104 0.63 5.11 -5.69
N TRP A 105 1.54 4.17 -5.43
CA TRP A 105 2.98 4.36 -5.62
C TRP A 105 3.31 4.74 -7.06
N HIS A 106 2.86 3.98 -8.06
CA HIS A 106 3.10 4.28 -9.48
C HIS A 106 2.50 5.63 -9.93
N SER A 107 1.48 6.16 -9.26
CA SER A 107 0.91 7.46 -9.59
C SER A 107 1.84 8.64 -9.30
N HIS A 108 2.91 8.43 -8.54
CA HIS A 108 3.95 9.44 -8.26
C HIS A 108 4.98 9.55 -9.41
N GLY A 109 4.95 8.65 -10.38
CA GLY A 109 5.84 8.68 -11.55
C GLY A 109 7.31 8.56 -11.17
N ALA A 110 8.12 9.56 -11.52
CA ALA A 110 9.54 9.62 -11.21
C ALA A 110 9.85 10.20 -9.81
N HIS A 111 8.84 10.60 -9.04
CA HIS A 111 9.01 11.16 -7.71
C HIS A 111 8.76 10.12 -6.64
N LEU A 112 9.56 10.16 -5.58
CA LEU A 112 9.32 9.32 -4.41
C LEU A 112 8.02 9.73 -3.71
N VAL A 113 7.35 8.76 -3.09
CA VAL A 113 6.21 9.05 -2.21
C VAL A 113 6.73 9.87 -1.03
N PRO A 114 6.11 11.02 -0.68
CA PRO A 114 6.56 11.83 0.47
C PRO A 114 6.68 10.98 1.73
N ILE A 115 7.76 11.20 2.49
CA ILE A 115 8.10 10.36 3.65
C ILE A 115 7.00 10.32 4.71
N GLU A 116 6.35 11.47 4.97
CA GLU A 116 5.24 11.56 5.92
C GLU A 116 4.05 10.71 5.47
N THR A 117 3.74 10.73 4.17
CA THR A 117 2.67 9.92 3.57
C THR A 117 3.03 8.45 3.63
N THR A 118 4.27 8.09 3.29
CA THR A 118 4.78 6.72 3.37
C THR A 118 4.66 6.17 4.78
N LEU A 119 5.15 6.92 5.77
CA LEU A 119 5.12 6.50 7.17
C LEU A 119 3.69 6.44 7.72
N ASP A 120 2.82 7.39 7.36
CA ASP A 120 1.42 7.34 7.79
C ASP A 120 0.71 6.09 7.26
N LEU A 121 0.82 5.79 5.96
CA LEU A 121 0.24 4.60 5.35
C LEU A 121 0.81 3.32 5.99
N MET A 122 2.12 3.23 6.19
CA MET A 122 2.76 2.03 6.74
C MET A 122 2.44 1.84 8.23
N LYS A 123 2.31 2.89 9.03
CA LYS A 123 1.80 2.81 10.40
C LYS A 123 0.37 2.28 10.44
N GLN A 124 -0.48 2.68 9.49
CA GLN A 124 -1.85 2.18 9.38
C GLN A 124 -1.86 0.69 9.02
N VAL A 125 -1.01 0.24 8.08
CA VAL A 125 -0.83 -1.19 7.78
C VAL A 125 -0.38 -1.96 9.02
N CYS A 126 0.63 -1.45 9.74
CA CYS A 126 1.10 -2.07 10.98
C CYS A 126 -0.02 -2.19 12.03
N ARG A 127 -0.90 -1.18 12.19
CA ARG A 127 -2.05 -1.26 13.12
C ARG A 127 -3.00 -2.39 12.76
N GLY A 128 -3.34 -2.54 11.47
CA GLY A 128 -4.19 -3.63 11.00
C GLY A 128 -3.56 -5.01 11.23
N ILE A 129 -2.31 -5.19 10.82
CA ILE A 129 -1.59 -6.46 10.99
C ILE A 129 -1.33 -6.78 12.47
N ALA A 130 -1.03 -5.78 13.30
CA ALA A 130 -0.88 -5.97 14.74
C ALA A 130 -2.17 -6.49 15.40
N GLN A 131 -3.34 -6.06 14.93
CA GLN A 131 -4.61 -6.61 15.41
C GLN A 131 -4.74 -8.09 15.04
N ALA A 132 -4.38 -8.49 13.82
CA ALA A 132 -4.38 -9.90 13.40
C ALA A 132 -3.36 -10.74 14.19
N HIS A 133 -2.19 -10.21 14.48
CA HIS A 133 -1.17 -10.88 15.30
C HIS A 133 -1.58 -11.08 16.79
N ARG A 134 -2.55 -10.29 17.30
CA ARG A 134 -3.08 -10.44 18.67
C ARG A 134 -4.09 -11.57 18.84
N GLU A 135 -4.63 -12.07 17.73
CA GLU A 135 -5.57 -13.19 17.78
C GLU A 135 -4.92 -14.45 18.39
N ASN A 136 -5.70 -15.35 18.93
CA ASN A 136 -5.20 -16.61 19.51
C ASN A 136 -5.87 -17.81 18.82
N PRO A 137 -5.14 -18.57 17.98
CA PRO A 137 -3.73 -18.37 17.56
C PRO A 137 -3.56 -17.12 16.68
N PRO A 138 -2.35 -16.56 16.61
CA PRO A 138 -2.06 -15.40 15.76
C PRO A 138 -2.44 -15.64 14.30
N ILE A 139 -3.12 -14.66 13.70
CA ILE A 139 -3.44 -14.68 12.29
C ILE A 139 -2.31 -13.99 11.51
N ILE A 140 -1.60 -14.76 10.71
CA ILE A 140 -0.48 -14.30 9.88
C ILE A 140 -0.99 -14.04 8.48
N HIS A 141 -0.66 -12.88 7.92
CA HIS A 141 -1.12 -12.45 6.59
C HIS A 141 -0.46 -13.21 5.45
N ARG A 142 0.85 -13.45 5.52
CA ARG A 142 1.68 -14.22 4.57
C ARG A 142 1.89 -13.62 3.18
N ASP A 143 1.14 -12.61 2.78
CA ASP A 143 1.24 -12.04 1.41
C ASP A 143 1.11 -10.51 1.42
N ILE A 144 1.76 -9.86 2.39
CA ILE A 144 1.83 -8.39 2.42
C ILE A 144 2.71 -7.90 1.27
N LYS A 145 2.14 -7.02 0.45
CA LYS A 145 2.79 -6.35 -0.68
C LYS A 145 1.92 -5.18 -1.15
N PRO A 146 2.43 -4.24 -1.95
CA PRO A 146 1.66 -3.08 -2.39
C PRO A 146 0.33 -3.42 -3.08
N GLN A 147 0.24 -4.55 -3.78
CA GLN A 147 -0.98 -5.00 -4.47
C GLN A 147 -2.10 -5.38 -3.49
N ASN A 148 -1.74 -5.87 -2.30
CA ASN A 148 -2.66 -6.36 -1.27
C ASN A 148 -2.94 -5.34 -0.16
N ILE A 149 -2.47 -4.11 -0.32
CA ILE A 149 -2.80 -2.96 0.53
C ILE A 149 -3.65 -2.02 -0.30
N LEU A 150 -4.89 -1.78 0.12
CA LEU A 150 -5.79 -0.84 -0.56
C LEU A 150 -5.70 0.53 0.10
N VAL A 151 -5.69 1.58 -0.73
CA VAL A 151 -5.62 2.97 -0.28
C VAL A 151 -6.90 3.68 -0.67
N GLY A 152 -7.63 4.17 0.31
CA GLY A 152 -8.81 5.00 0.13
C GLY A 152 -8.58 6.42 0.64
N TYR A 153 -9.43 7.34 0.24
CA TYR A 153 -9.46 8.69 0.77
C TYR A 153 -10.71 8.87 1.62
N GLU A 154 -10.53 9.26 2.87
CA GLU A 154 -11.59 9.54 3.82
C GLU A 154 -11.56 11.01 4.26
N ALA A 155 -12.55 11.44 5.04
CA ALA A 155 -12.64 12.83 5.48
C ALA A 155 -11.40 13.29 6.27
N ASP A 156 -10.74 12.39 6.97
CA ASP A 156 -9.55 12.62 7.78
C ASP A 156 -8.23 12.38 7.01
N GLY A 157 -8.28 11.98 5.75
CA GLY A 157 -7.10 11.77 4.88
C GLY A 157 -7.03 10.40 4.21
N LEU A 158 -5.81 9.94 3.92
CA LEU A 158 -5.56 8.64 3.31
C LEU A 158 -5.78 7.52 4.32
N ARG A 159 -6.47 6.46 3.88
CA ARG A 159 -6.72 5.26 4.67
C ARG A 159 -6.16 4.02 3.98
N ALA A 160 -5.17 3.38 4.60
CA ALA A 160 -4.65 2.09 4.16
C ALA A 160 -5.41 0.93 4.81
N ARG A 161 -5.70 -0.11 4.01
CA ARG A 161 -6.36 -1.34 4.46
C ARG A 161 -5.65 -2.56 3.90
N ALA A 162 -5.24 -3.48 4.76
CA ALA A 162 -4.73 -4.78 4.34
C ALA A 162 -5.89 -5.65 3.82
N SER A 163 -5.64 -6.34 2.71
CA SER A 163 -6.57 -7.27 2.05
C SER A 163 -5.85 -8.57 1.73
N ASP A 164 -6.60 -9.61 1.35
CA ASP A 164 -6.05 -10.88 0.86
C ASP A 164 -5.22 -11.66 1.90
N PHE A 165 -5.76 -11.80 3.12
CA PHE A 165 -5.17 -12.63 4.17
C PHE A 165 -5.21 -14.12 3.82
N GLY A 166 -4.11 -14.82 4.04
CA GLY A 166 -4.10 -16.28 4.15
C GLY A 166 -4.16 -17.11 2.89
N LEU A 167 -4.36 -16.53 1.69
CA LEU A 167 -4.39 -17.28 0.43
C LEU A 167 -3.10 -18.09 0.16
N ALA A 168 -1.97 -17.66 0.69
CA ALA A 168 -0.68 -18.30 0.48
C ALA A 168 -0.53 -19.66 1.19
N LYS A 169 -1.37 -20.01 2.17
CA LYS A 169 -1.22 -21.23 2.96
C LYS A 169 -1.43 -22.52 2.14
N LYS A 170 -2.23 -22.46 1.06
CA LYS A 170 -2.65 -23.63 0.26
C LYS A 170 -1.98 -23.74 -1.11
N VAL A 171 -1.04 -22.84 -1.41
CA VAL A 171 -0.36 -22.84 -2.70
C VAL A 171 0.97 -23.57 -2.58
N ASN A 172 1.17 -24.59 -3.43
CA ASN A 172 2.48 -25.24 -3.55
C ASN A 172 3.51 -24.16 -3.93
N PRO A 173 4.66 -24.06 -3.21
CA PRO A 173 5.72 -23.10 -3.52
C PRO A 173 6.18 -23.11 -4.98
N LEU A 174 6.17 -24.27 -5.63
CA LEU A 174 6.50 -24.42 -7.05
C LEU A 174 5.48 -23.73 -7.97
N THR A 175 4.21 -23.67 -7.56
CA THR A 175 3.16 -22.92 -8.29
C THR A 175 3.32 -21.42 -8.09
N LEU A 176 3.81 -20.97 -6.92
CA LEU A 176 4.19 -19.57 -6.67
C LEU A 176 5.37 -19.13 -7.55
N LEU A 177 6.37 -20.00 -7.75
CA LEU A 177 7.51 -19.74 -8.66
C LEU A 177 7.04 -19.54 -10.11
N ALA A 178 6.02 -20.27 -10.55
CA ALA A 178 5.53 -20.22 -11.92
C ALA A 178 4.64 -19.00 -12.21
N THR A 179 4.03 -18.37 -11.19
CA THR A 179 2.96 -17.37 -11.38
C THR A 179 3.33 -15.93 -11.04
N ALA A 180 4.44 -15.66 -10.33
CA ALA A 180 4.68 -14.30 -9.86
C ALA A 180 6.13 -14.00 -9.44
N ALA A 181 7.02 -13.77 -10.36
CA ALA A 181 8.37 -13.27 -10.08
C ALA A 181 8.35 -12.03 -9.14
N GLY A 182 7.38 -11.10 -9.30
CA GLY A 182 7.21 -9.94 -8.44
C GLY A 182 6.74 -10.23 -7.00
N THR A 183 6.02 -11.33 -6.76
CA THR A 183 5.51 -11.67 -5.41
C THR A 183 6.60 -12.25 -4.51
N LEU A 184 7.59 -12.93 -5.08
CA LEU A 184 8.66 -13.58 -4.33
C LEU A 184 9.57 -12.57 -3.60
N GLN A 185 9.71 -11.38 -4.13
CA GLN A 185 10.57 -10.32 -3.61
C GLN A 185 10.11 -9.75 -2.25
N PHE A 186 8.84 -9.98 -1.88
CA PHE A 186 8.28 -9.59 -0.58
C PHE A 186 8.29 -10.73 0.44
N LYS A 187 8.62 -11.97 0.02
CA LYS A 187 8.68 -13.12 0.92
C LYS A 187 9.97 -13.10 1.74
N PRO A 188 9.89 -13.44 3.03
CA PRO A 188 11.08 -13.51 3.87
C PRO A 188 11.93 -14.74 3.55
N PRO A 189 13.26 -14.70 3.87
CA PRO A 189 14.20 -15.78 3.54
C PRO A 189 13.77 -17.17 4.03
N GLU A 190 13.21 -17.26 5.23
CA GLU A 190 12.81 -18.52 5.86
C GLU A 190 11.71 -19.27 5.10
N VAL A 191 10.90 -18.59 4.27
CA VAL A 191 9.88 -19.24 3.43
C VAL A 191 10.50 -20.22 2.42
N PHE A 192 11.76 -20.02 2.07
CA PHE A 192 12.51 -20.83 1.10
C PHE A 192 13.35 -21.93 1.77
N MET A 193 13.39 -21.97 3.10
CA MET A 193 14.11 -22.98 3.85
C MET A 193 13.27 -24.25 4.02
N PRO A 194 13.89 -25.43 4.21
CA PRO A 194 13.16 -26.70 4.38
C PRO A 194 12.19 -26.70 5.56
N GLN A 195 12.53 -26.02 6.67
CA GLN A 195 11.69 -25.88 7.84
C GLN A 195 10.90 -24.58 7.75
N LYS A 196 9.80 -24.61 7.00
CA LYS A 196 8.91 -23.47 6.83
C LYS A 196 8.09 -23.22 8.08
N ASN A 197 8.29 -22.10 8.73
CA ASN A 197 7.38 -21.61 9.77
C ASN A 197 6.89 -20.22 9.40
N ASP A 198 5.60 -20.13 9.08
CA ASP A 198 4.94 -18.82 9.01
C ASP A 198 5.00 -18.16 10.40
N SER A 199 5.40 -16.91 10.45
CA SER A 199 5.53 -16.18 11.71
C SER A 199 5.10 -14.73 11.56
N CYS A 200 4.77 -14.08 12.67
CA CYS A 200 4.53 -12.64 12.69
C CYS A 200 5.75 -11.85 12.19
N ALA A 201 6.97 -12.34 12.46
CA ALA A 201 8.21 -11.75 11.96
C ALA A 201 8.35 -11.86 10.42
N GLY A 202 7.70 -12.85 9.79
CA GLY A 202 7.60 -12.95 8.33
C GLY A 202 6.74 -11.82 7.73
N ASP A 203 5.64 -11.47 8.37
CA ASP A 203 4.83 -10.31 7.97
C ASP A 203 5.59 -8.99 8.20
N VAL A 204 6.40 -8.88 9.27
CA VAL A 204 7.28 -7.73 9.52
C VAL A 204 8.27 -7.52 8.38
N TRP A 205 8.90 -8.60 7.89
CA TRP A 205 9.76 -8.53 6.70
C TRP A 205 9.02 -7.95 5.49
N ALA A 206 7.83 -8.46 5.20
CA ALA A 206 7.04 -8.01 4.05
C ALA A 206 6.60 -6.53 4.17
N ILE A 207 6.27 -6.08 5.40
CA ILE A 207 6.02 -4.66 5.70
C ILE A 207 7.31 -3.85 5.50
N GLY A 208 8.45 -4.31 5.99
CA GLY A 208 9.76 -3.68 5.82
C GLY A 208 10.15 -3.54 4.35
N THR A 209 9.94 -4.58 3.54
CA THR A 209 10.17 -4.55 2.09
C THR A 209 9.27 -3.53 1.40
N THR A 210 7.99 -3.47 1.78
CA THR A 210 7.04 -2.49 1.24
C THR A 210 7.41 -1.06 1.64
N LEU A 211 7.79 -0.85 2.89
CA LEU A 211 8.28 0.44 3.39
C LEU A 211 9.53 0.90 2.63
N TYR A 212 10.51 0.01 2.49
CA TYR A 212 11.74 0.30 1.74
C TYR A 212 11.43 0.71 0.30
N LEU A 213 10.55 -0.03 -0.39
CA LEU A 213 10.14 0.27 -1.76
C LEU A 213 9.52 1.67 -1.87
N LEU A 214 8.62 2.05 -0.97
CA LEU A 214 7.98 3.37 -0.98
C LEU A 214 8.97 4.51 -0.69
N LEU A 215 9.98 4.25 0.14
CA LEU A 215 11.01 5.24 0.49
C LEU A 215 12.04 5.45 -0.62
N THR A 216 12.32 4.43 -1.44
CA THR A 216 13.51 4.41 -2.32
C THR A 216 13.21 4.14 -3.79
N ASP A 217 11.97 3.76 -4.13
CA ASP A 217 11.58 3.26 -5.45
C ASP A 217 12.39 2.02 -5.91
N LYS A 218 12.99 1.30 -4.94
CA LYS A 218 13.80 0.10 -5.18
C LYS A 218 13.41 -1.00 -4.20
N LEU A 219 13.77 -2.24 -4.54
CA LEU A 219 13.69 -3.35 -3.61
C LEU A 219 14.97 -3.44 -2.77
N PRO A 220 14.89 -3.87 -1.49
CA PRO A 220 16.06 -3.97 -0.61
C PRO A 220 17.08 -5.00 -1.10
N TYR A 221 16.60 -6.06 -1.76
CA TYR A 221 17.40 -7.14 -2.34
C TYR A 221 16.94 -7.38 -3.79
N PRO A 222 17.39 -6.54 -4.75
CA PRO A 222 16.99 -6.67 -6.15
C PRO A 222 17.62 -7.91 -6.78
N LEU A 223 16.85 -8.62 -7.61
CA LEU A 223 17.41 -9.70 -8.44
C LEU A 223 18.28 -9.10 -9.53
N PRO A 224 19.48 -9.68 -9.80
CA PRO A 224 20.28 -9.30 -10.95
C PRO A 224 19.49 -9.49 -12.24
N ALA A 225 19.66 -8.57 -13.20
CA ALA A 225 19.00 -8.66 -14.51
C ALA A 225 19.34 -9.97 -15.21
N GLY A 226 18.32 -10.76 -15.59
CA GLY A 226 18.49 -12.06 -16.26
C GLY A 226 18.78 -13.24 -15.32
N ALA A 227 18.86 -13.04 -13.99
CA ALA A 227 19.01 -14.12 -13.05
C ALA A 227 17.68 -14.86 -12.86
N THR A 228 17.74 -16.19 -12.86
CA THR A 228 16.67 -17.02 -12.31
C THR A 228 16.67 -16.84 -10.79
N TRP A 229 15.50 -16.73 -10.19
CA TRP A 229 15.37 -16.56 -8.76
C TRP A 229 15.94 -17.77 -8.03
N ASP A 230 17.05 -17.58 -7.29
CA ASP A 230 17.63 -18.55 -6.37
C ASP A 230 17.51 -17.98 -4.95
N ALA A 231 16.87 -18.75 -4.07
CA ALA A 231 16.65 -18.36 -2.69
C ALA A 231 17.95 -18.14 -1.91
N ALA A 232 19.01 -18.91 -2.22
CA ALA A 232 20.29 -18.82 -1.53
C ALA A 232 21.02 -17.50 -1.85
N ASP A 233 20.95 -17.06 -3.10
CA ASP A 233 21.71 -15.89 -3.57
C ASP A 233 20.89 -14.57 -3.51
N SER A 234 19.56 -14.66 -3.54
CA SER A 234 18.68 -13.49 -3.62
C SER A 234 18.80 -12.53 -2.41
N PHE A 235 19.24 -13.05 -1.26
CA PHE A 235 19.41 -12.24 -0.04
C PHE A 235 20.86 -11.93 0.29
N ASN A 236 21.83 -12.32 -0.57
CA ASN A 236 23.27 -12.08 -0.34
C ASN A 236 23.74 -10.69 -0.79
N GLY A 237 22.88 -9.91 -1.46
CA GLY A 237 23.17 -8.55 -1.83
C GLY A 237 23.41 -7.63 -0.61
N SER A 238 24.16 -6.54 -0.82
CA SER A 238 24.33 -5.48 0.17
C SER A 238 23.02 -4.69 0.33
N PHE A 239 22.60 -4.47 1.57
CA PHE A 239 21.51 -3.57 1.88
C PHE A 239 21.99 -2.11 1.74
N THR A 240 21.30 -1.31 0.92
CA THR A 240 21.57 0.13 0.82
C THR A 240 20.60 0.86 1.77
N PRO A 241 21.07 1.64 2.73
CA PRO A 241 20.21 2.41 3.63
C PRO A 241 19.28 3.36 2.86
N PRO A 242 18.01 3.51 3.26
CA PRO A 242 17.09 4.46 2.64
C PRO A 242 17.64 5.89 2.56
N SER A 243 18.39 6.37 3.56
CA SER A 243 18.97 7.73 3.59
C SER A 243 20.03 7.99 2.51
N GLU A 244 20.65 6.95 1.95
CA GLU A 244 21.56 7.08 0.82
C GLU A 244 20.83 7.33 -0.52
N ILE A 245 19.52 7.05 -0.57
CA ILE A 245 18.70 7.17 -1.79
C ILE A 245 17.70 8.32 -1.65
N ASN A 246 17.08 8.45 -0.47
CA ASN A 246 16.07 9.45 -0.17
C ASN A 246 16.61 10.44 0.88
N PRO A 247 16.90 11.70 0.47
CA PRO A 247 17.45 12.72 1.38
C PRO A 247 16.54 13.09 2.57
N ASP A 248 15.25 12.79 2.49
CA ASP A 248 14.29 13.04 3.58
C ASP A 248 14.35 11.95 4.65
N ALA A 249 14.97 10.79 4.36
CA ALA A 249 15.23 9.74 5.32
C ALA A 249 16.47 10.08 6.17
N ASN A 250 16.53 9.50 7.37
CA ASN A 250 17.67 9.67 8.26
C ASN A 250 18.14 8.31 8.81
N THR A 251 19.31 8.28 9.44
CA THR A 251 19.91 7.06 10.00
C THR A 251 19.01 6.35 11.02
N ALA A 252 18.16 7.07 11.73
CA ALA A 252 17.19 6.45 12.64
C ALA A 252 16.14 5.63 11.88
N LEU A 253 15.68 6.11 10.72
CA LEU A 253 14.79 5.35 9.85
C LEU A 253 15.49 4.17 9.19
N ASP A 254 16.76 4.35 8.80
CA ASP A 254 17.58 3.25 8.26
C ASP A 254 17.64 2.07 9.22
N HIS A 255 17.92 2.33 10.51
CA HIS A 255 17.96 1.29 11.54
C HIS A 255 16.60 0.57 11.71
N ILE A 256 15.48 1.30 11.62
CA ILE A 256 14.15 0.71 11.72
C ILE A 256 13.91 -0.23 10.54
N VAL A 257 14.20 0.22 9.32
CA VAL A 257 14.01 -0.56 8.10
C VAL A 257 14.96 -1.75 8.07
N GLN A 258 16.24 -1.55 8.39
CA GLN A 258 17.24 -2.61 8.45
C GLN A 258 16.82 -3.71 9.44
N LYS A 259 16.41 -3.33 10.66
CA LYS A 259 15.94 -4.30 11.65
C LYS A 259 14.71 -5.08 11.18
N ALA A 260 13.78 -4.47 10.46
CA ALA A 260 12.64 -5.18 9.88
C ALA A 260 13.07 -6.17 8.79
N LEU A 261 14.21 -5.92 8.15
CA LEU A 261 14.80 -6.71 7.05
C LEU A 261 16.00 -7.56 7.47
N GLU A 262 16.15 -7.85 8.77
CA GLU A 262 17.16 -8.81 9.24
C GLU A 262 16.84 -10.20 8.69
N LYS A 263 17.89 -10.94 8.26
CA LYS A 263 17.71 -12.23 7.58
C LYS A 263 17.12 -13.31 8.50
N ARG A 264 17.47 -13.27 9.78
CA ARG A 264 16.97 -14.20 10.79
C ARG A 264 15.70 -13.64 11.43
N PRO A 265 14.59 -14.39 11.50
CA PRO A 265 13.33 -13.93 12.10
C PRO A 265 13.46 -13.40 13.54
N GLU A 266 14.34 -14.05 14.34
CA GLU A 266 14.60 -13.69 15.73
C GLU A 266 15.32 -12.35 15.92
N ASP A 267 16.00 -11.84 14.90
CA ASP A 267 16.70 -10.54 14.94
C ASP A 267 15.78 -9.38 14.50
N ARG A 268 14.60 -9.70 13.95
CA ARG A 268 13.59 -8.71 13.53
C ARG A 268 12.74 -8.19 14.70
N TYR A 269 11.82 -7.30 14.39
CA TYR A 269 10.67 -7.05 15.28
C TYR A 269 9.81 -8.31 15.33
N ALA A 270 9.41 -8.74 16.53
CA ALA A 270 8.66 -9.98 16.72
C ALA A 270 7.25 -9.91 16.11
N THR A 271 6.64 -8.71 16.14
CA THR A 271 5.28 -8.46 15.64
C THR A 271 5.18 -7.13 14.89
N ALA A 272 4.10 -6.95 14.13
CA ALA A 272 3.80 -5.66 13.51
C ALA A 272 3.58 -4.53 14.54
N LYS A 273 3.21 -4.86 15.80
CA LYS A 273 3.09 -3.86 16.86
C LYS A 273 4.45 -3.29 17.25
N ASP A 274 5.48 -4.13 17.35
CA ASP A 274 6.83 -3.69 17.73
C ASP A 274 7.43 -2.78 16.63
N LEU A 275 7.19 -3.11 15.36
CA LEU A 275 7.57 -2.26 14.23
C LEU A 275 6.78 -0.94 14.24
N LEU A 276 5.47 -0.99 14.52
CA LEU A 276 4.64 0.22 14.66
C LEU A 276 5.20 1.15 15.72
N ASP A 277 5.55 0.63 16.89
CA ASP A 277 6.10 1.43 17.99
C ASP A 277 7.40 2.12 17.58
N ALA A 278 8.28 1.42 16.87
CA ALA A 278 9.51 2.01 16.33
C ALA A 278 9.20 3.14 15.34
N LEU A 279 8.25 2.95 14.43
CA LEU A 279 7.84 3.96 13.45
C LEU A 279 7.14 5.17 14.12
N GLU A 280 6.38 4.96 15.20
CA GLU A 280 5.72 6.04 15.94
C GLU A 280 6.71 6.90 16.72
N HIS A 281 7.81 6.31 17.20
CA HIS A 281 8.90 7.02 17.88
C HIS A 281 9.88 7.72 16.93
N TRP A 282 9.86 7.39 15.65
CA TRP A 282 10.72 8.03 14.67
C TRP A 282 10.38 9.53 14.55
N LYS A 283 11.41 10.35 14.40
CA LYS A 283 11.31 11.79 14.16
C LYS A 283 12.10 12.17 12.90
N PRO A 284 11.57 13.09 12.09
CA PRO A 284 12.32 13.61 10.95
C PRO A 284 13.63 14.22 11.43
N GLY A 285 14.70 14.01 10.67
CA GLY A 285 15.97 14.68 10.90
C GLY A 285 15.84 16.19 10.70
N ILE A 286 16.59 16.98 11.45
CA ILE A 286 16.77 18.39 11.11
C ILE A 286 17.67 18.40 9.87
N PRO A 287 17.26 18.96 8.72
CA PRO A 287 18.11 19.03 7.54
C PRO A 287 19.45 19.69 7.91
N GLU A 288 20.58 19.11 7.49
CA GLU A 288 21.92 19.66 7.78
C GLU A 288 22.06 21.11 7.28
N SER A 289 21.31 21.48 6.24
CA SER A 289 21.20 22.87 5.77
C SER A 289 20.65 23.83 6.84
N ALA A 290 19.77 23.36 7.74
CA ALA A 290 19.26 24.17 8.85
C ALA A 290 20.26 24.27 10.01
N SER A 291 21.15 23.27 10.17
CA SER A 291 22.22 23.31 11.17
C SER A 291 23.34 24.30 10.78
N ALA A 292 23.71 24.33 9.50
CA ALA A 292 24.67 25.30 8.97
C ALA A 292 24.15 26.74 9.04
N ALA A 293 22.82 26.95 8.81
CA ALA A 293 22.20 28.26 8.94
C ALA A 293 22.16 28.79 10.39
N LYS A 294 22.09 27.90 11.39
CA LYS A 294 22.14 28.30 12.82
C LYS A 294 23.52 28.78 13.29
N PHE A 295 24.59 28.30 12.68
CA PHE A 295 25.95 28.77 13.02
C PHE A 295 26.30 30.13 12.37
N LEU A 296 25.62 30.52 11.29
CA LEU A 296 25.79 31.81 10.62
C LEU A 296 24.84 32.91 11.07
N SER A 297 23.83 32.59 11.92
CA SER A 297 22.77 33.53 12.33
C SER A 297 22.97 34.17 13.70
N SER A 298 24.17 34.03 14.35
CA SER A 298 24.42 34.69 15.63
C SER A 298 24.83 36.17 15.50
N GLU A 299 25.03 36.71 14.28
CA GLU A 299 25.42 38.11 14.09
C GLU A 299 24.50 38.98 13.20
N ALA A 300 23.35 38.48 12.77
CA ALA A 300 22.40 39.28 11.97
C ALA A 300 20.97 39.15 12.43
N SER A 301 20.71 39.52 13.68
CA SER A 301 19.34 39.79 14.14
C SER A 301 19.02 41.26 13.92
N LYS A 302 18.46 41.57 12.76
CA LYS A 302 17.46 42.65 12.55
C LYS A 302 16.98 42.63 11.10
N THR A 303 15.62 42.56 10.97
CA THR A 303 14.87 42.94 9.80
C THR A 303 14.80 41.90 8.67
N VAL A 304 13.68 41.21 8.51
CA VAL A 304 12.64 41.53 7.51
C VAL A 304 11.42 40.65 7.76
N LEU A 305 10.34 41.25 8.22
CA LEU A 305 8.97 40.80 7.98
C LEU A 305 8.76 40.80 6.45
N GLY A 306 8.60 39.61 5.87
CA GLY A 306 8.44 39.42 4.43
C GLY A 306 7.20 40.14 3.90
N ALA A 307 7.43 41.16 3.12
CA ALA A 307 6.43 41.88 2.36
C ALA A 307 5.71 40.93 1.39
N HIS A 308 4.38 40.90 1.45
CA HIS A 308 3.52 40.39 0.40
C HIS A 308 3.76 41.20 -0.87
N SER A 309 4.56 40.71 -1.80
CA SER A 309 4.77 41.37 -3.09
C SER A 309 3.66 40.96 -4.05
N PRO A 310 2.98 41.93 -4.73
CA PRO A 310 1.97 41.60 -5.75
C PRO A 310 2.47 40.71 -6.90
N ALA A 311 3.77 40.71 -7.13
CA ALA A 311 4.42 39.80 -8.12
C ALA A 311 4.38 38.34 -7.73
N ASN A 312 4.43 38.03 -6.44
CA ASN A 312 4.36 36.62 -5.96
C ASN A 312 2.93 36.06 -6.04
N GLU A 313 1.89 36.90 -5.82
CA GLU A 313 0.49 36.42 -5.97
C GLU A 313 0.13 36.13 -7.43
N LYS A 314 0.51 36.99 -8.39
CA LYS A 314 0.31 36.69 -9.83
C LYS A 314 1.08 35.44 -10.31
N SER A 315 2.29 35.22 -9.80
CA SER A 315 3.06 34.02 -10.11
C SER A 315 2.41 32.77 -9.50
N ALA A 316 1.84 32.86 -8.31
CA ALA A 316 1.13 31.77 -7.66
C ALA A 316 -0.18 31.41 -8.40
N GLU A 317 -0.95 32.41 -8.85
CA GLU A 317 -2.16 32.19 -9.64
C GLU A 317 -1.87 31.53 -11.01
N SER A 318 -0.77 31.94 -11.66
CA SER A 318 -0.32 31.28 -12.91
C SER A 318 0.00 29.80 -12.71
N LEU A 319 0.63 29.42 -11.58
CA LEU A 319 0.90 28.02 -11.24
C LEU A 319 -0.39 27.24 -10.96
N VAL A 320 -1.38 27.86 -10.32
CA VAL A 320 -2.71 27.26 -10.12
C VAL A 320 -3.37 26.94 -11.46
N ASP A 321 -3.33 27.86 -12.42
CA ASP A 321 -3.90 27.64 -13.75
C ASP A 321 -3.18 26.51 -14.51
N GLN A 322 -1.85 26.43 -14.40
CA GLN A 322 -1.07 25.34 -14.98
C GLN A 322 -1.41 23.99 -14.30
N ALA A 323 -1.55 23.96 -12.99
CA ALA A 323 -1.96 22.78 -12.24
C ALA A 323 -3.33 22.26 -12.70
N PHE A 324 -4.32 23.13 -12.88
CA PHE A 324 -5.63 22.72 -13.40
C PHE A 324 -5.59 22.28 -14.87
N LYS A 325 -4.69 22.82 -15.70
CA LYS A 325 -4.47 22.33 -17.07
C LYS A 325 -3.85 20.93 -17.07
N ALA A 326 -2.83 20.69 -16.26
CA ALA A 326 -2.21 19.36 -16.08
C ALA A 326 -3.25 18.34 -15.58
N ARG A 327 -4.08 18.69 -14.61
CA ARG A 327 -5.20 17.85 -14.14
C ARG A 327 -6.15 17.48 -15.28
N ARG A 328 -6.60 18.42 -16.10
CA ARG A 328 -7.51 18.15 -17.25
C ARG A 328 -6.88 17.23 -18.27
N ALA A 329 -5.55 17.27 -18.41
CA ALA A 329 -4.78 16.35 -19.26
C ALA A 329 -4.50 14.98 -18.61
N GLY A 330 -5.04 14.70 -17.42
CA GLY A 330 -4.84 13.44 -16.71
C GLY A 330 -3.50 13.30 -15.97
N ARG A 331 -2.67 14.35 -15.99
CA ARG A 331 -1.33 14.39 -15.37
C ARG A 331 -1.43 14.86 -13.93
N LEU A 332 -1.99 13.99 -13.05
CA LEU A 332 -2.37 14.38 -11.68
C LEU A 332 -1.17 14.62 -10.76
N ALA A 333 -0.07 13.89 -10.94
CA ALA A 333 1.14 14.13 -10.17
C ALA A 333 1.73 15.52 -10.46
N GLU A 334 1.89 15.87 -11.74
CA GLU A 334 2.35 17.19 -12.17
C GLU A 334 1.41 18.30 -11.70
N ALA A 335 0.09 18.06 -11.73
CA ALA A 335 -0.90 19.02 -11.20
C ALA A 335 -0.70 19.26 -9.70
N ALA A 336 -0.41 18.23 -8.93
CA ALA A 336 -0.13 18.33 -7.50
C ALA A 336 1.16 19.12 -7.24
N ASP A 337 2.24 18.84 -7.98
CA ASP A 337 3.53 19.54 -7.84
C ASP A 337 3.40 21.04 -8.12
N LEU A 338 2.75 21.41 -9.22
CA LEU A 338 2.50 22.81 -9.57
C LEU A 338 1.66 23.55 -8.52
N MET A 339 0.68 22.85 -7.93
CA MET A 339 -0.15 23.43 -6.87
C MET A 339 0.63 23.61 -5.57
N GLU A 340 1.49 22.67 -5.20
CA GLU A 340 2.37 22.78 -4.03
C GLU A 340 3.40 23.91 -4.20
N GLU A 341 3.93 24.10 -5.41
CA GLU A 341 4.78 25.26 -5.72
C GLU A 341 4.01 26.60 -5.56
N ALA A 342 2.74 26.61 -5.98
CA ALA A 342 1.87 27.77 -5.74
C ALA A 342 1.66 28.03 -4.23
N PHE A 343 1.57 26.98 -3.39
CA PHE A 343 1.45 27.12 -1.93
C PHE A 343 2.68 27.77 -1.29
N ASN A 344 3.87 27.49 -1.81
CA ASN A 344 5.10 28.12 -1.35
C ASN A 344 5.13 29.63 -1.64
N LYS A 345 4.39 30.09 -2.66
CA LYS A 345 4.29 31.51 -3.03
C LYS A 345 3.09 32.21 -2.38
N SER A 346 2.04 31.47 -1.97
CA SER A 346 0.85 32.03 -1.33
C SER A 346 0.19 31.04 -0.36
N GLN A 347 0.30 31.30 0.93
CA GLN A 347 -0.28 30.49 1.99
C GLN A 347 -1.82 30.40 1.92
N LYS A 348 -2.47 31.42 1.36
CA LYS A 348 -3.95 31.44 1.15
C LYS A 348 -4.39 30.32 0.21
N LEU A 349 -3.58 29.98 -0.81
CA LEU A 349 -3.88 28.92 -1.77
C LEU A 349 -3.81 27.54 -1.10
N ARG A 350 -2.93 27.35 -0.14
CA ARG A 350 -2.83 26.10 0.62
C ARG A 350 -4.12 25.79 1.37
N THR A 351 -4.69 26.78 2.07
CA THR A 351 -5.98 26.61 2.76
C THR A 351 -7.12 26.28 1.79
N LYS A 352 -7.06 26.85 0.57
CA LYS A 352 -8.11 26.67 -0.45
C LYS A 352 -8.01 25.34 -1.19
N TYR A 353 -6.81 24.86 -1.49
CA TYR A 353 -6.59 23.76 -2.45
C TYR A 353 -5.84 22.54 -1.87
N ALA A 354 -5.44 22.54 -0.59
CA ALA A 354 -4.73 21.42 0.01
C ALA A 354 -5.48 20.07 -0.11
N HIS A 355 -6.82 20.13 -0.01
CA HIS A 355 -7.66 18.94 -0.20
C HIS A 355 -7.56 18.38 -1.62
N GLN A 356 -7.57 19.24 -2.64
CA GLN A 356 -7.49 18.82 -4.05
C GLN A 356 -6.13 18.23 -4.39
N VAL A 357 -5.04 18.80 -3.85
CA VAL A 357 -3.69 18.26 -4.02
C VAL A 357 -3.60 16.83 -3.48
N LYS A 358 -4.16 16.62 -2.29
CA LYS A 358 -4.25 15.26 -1.71
C LYS A 358 -5.00 14.28 -2.62
N LEU A 359 -6.13 14.71 -3.22
CA LEU A 359 -6.87 13.89 -4.18
C LEU A 359 -6.04 13.56 -5.42
N TRP A 360 -5.34 14.55 -5.98
CA TRP A 360 -4.51 14.36 -7.16
C TRP A 360 -3.32 13.45 -6.89
N ARG A 361 -2.69 13.54 -5.71
CA ARG A 361 -1.65 12.60 -5.26
C ARG A 361 -2.17 11.17 -5.14
N CYS A 362 -3.46 11.00 -4.86
CA CYS A 362 -4.13 9.69 -4.83
C CYS A 362 -4.61 9.20 -6.20
N GLY A 363 -4.31 9.91 -7.29
CA GLY A 363 -4.79 9.56 -8.62
C GLY A 363 -6.28 9.83 -8.83
N ILE A 364 -6.92 10.67 -7.98
CA ILE A 364 -8.35 11.00 -8.04
C ILE A 364 -8.52 12.36 -8.69
N SER A 365 -9.07 12.39 -9.91
CA SER A 365 -9.48 13.61 -10.62
C SER A 365 -10.93 13.92 -10.31
N MET A 366 -11.19 14.73 -9.31
CA MET A 366 -12.50 15.36 -9.11
C MET A 366 -12.49 16.83 -9.55
#